data_005835c3b745de01bf06c994aed9fa2c
#
_entry.id   005835c3b745de01bf06c994aed9fa2c
#
_cell.length_a   1.000
_cell.length_b   1.000
_cell.length_c   1.000
_cell.angle_alpha   90.00
_cell.angle_beta   90.00
_cell.angle_gamma   90.00
#
_symmetry.space_group_name_H-M   'P 1'
#
loop_
_entity.id
_entity.type
_entity.pdbx_description
1 polymer ?
#
loop_
_entity_poly.entity_id
_entity_poly.type
_entity_poly.pdbx_seq_one_letter_code
_entity_poly.pdbx_strand_id
1 'polypeptide(L)'
;MYILTTMKNRSTYIFIINAFLLLFLSISCTDTKQEEKETILDWRNLDLTKEWQTGKTNVEGIDPEKLDEGITIAKSLTGFYTIAVVYKGRLVTEEYAIGDISTQYYVWSITKSVLSALVGIAIDKGLMADEFQSFSSYYSNVTDSLKGKITVAELLTMSSGIPDDITYMSAAYPLQFIMDKELLYPSGTYWNYTS
;
A
#
# COMPACT_ATOMS: atom_id res chain seq x y z
N MET A 1 -16.12 -54.19 35.85
CA MET A 1 -15.31 -54.88 36.89
C MET A 1 -15.45 -56.39 36.78
N TYR A 2 -15.21 -57.03 35.60
CA TYR A 2 -15.42 -58.47 35.37
C TYR A 2 -14.45 -59.11 34.34
N ILE A 3 -13.19 -58.61 34.23
CA ILE A 3 -12.18 -59.24 33.32
C ILE A 3 -10.85 -59.57 34.06
N LEU A 4 -10.73 -59.43 35.38
CA LEU A 4 -9.44 -59.58 36.09
C LEU A 4 -9.29 -60.85 36.93
N THR A 5 -10.21 -61.84 36.78
CA THR A 5 -10.18 -63.04 37.67
C THR A 5 -9.69 -64.31 37.03
N THR A 6 -9.16 -64.37 35.81
CA THR A 6 -8.75 -65.59 35.15
C THR A 6 -7.34 -65.64 34.53
N MET A 7 -6.45 -64.71 34.90
CA MET A 7 -5.06 -64.80 34.38
C MET A 7 -4.09 -65.18 35.50
N LYS A 8 -3.83 -66.46 35.60
CA LYS A 8 -2.98 -67.12 36.62
C LYS A 8 -1.50 -67.22 36.20
N ASN A 9 -0.99 -66.31 35.32
CA ASN A 9 0.41 -66.42 34.91
C ASN A 9 1.11 -65.07 34.90
N ARG A 10 2.06 -64.86 35.81
CA ARG A 10 2.84 -63.62 35.96
C ARG A 10 3.59 -63.24 34.69
N SER A 11 3.97 -64.19 33.87
CA SER A 11 4.67 -63.95 32.60
C SER A 11 3.80 -63.23 31.60
N THR A 12 2.48 -63.49 31.58
CA THR A 12 1.52 -62.88 30.66
C THR A 12 1.26 -61.35 30.99
N TYR A 13 1.32 -61.02 32.29
CA TYR A 13 1.19 -59.63 32.72
C TYR A 13 2.38 -58.77 32.29
N ILE A 14 3.59 -59.28 32.31
CA ILE A 14 4.80 -58.55 31.87
C ILE A 14 4.73 -58.27 30.37
N PHE A 15 4.21 -59.24 29.58
CA PHE A 15 4.05 -59.05 28.13
C PHE A 15 2.99 -58.01 27.77
N ILE A 16 1.86 -58.01 28.48
CA ILE A 16 0.78 -57.04 28.25
C ILE A 16 1.20 -55.63 28.67
N ILE A 17 1.91 -55.49 29.80
CA ILE A 17 2.42 -54.20 30.28
C ILE A 17 3.48 -53.64 29.29
N ASN A 18 4.38 -54.50 28.78
CA ASN A 18 5.34 -54.05 27.77
C ASN A 18 4.70 -53.70 26.42
N ALA A 19 3.67 -54.43 25.99
CA ALA A 19 2.91 -54.08 24.78
C ALA A 19 2.16 -52.75 24.93
N PHE A 20 1.58 -52.46 26.10
CA PHE A 20 0.95 -51.19 26.38
C PHE A 20 1.97 -50.03 26.50
N LEU A 21 3.14 -50.28 27.09
CA LEU A 21 4.21 -49.26 27.17
C LEU A 21 4.80 -48.96 25.80
N LEU A 22 4.93 -49.95 24.90
CA LEU A 22 5.36 -49.75 23.52
C LEU A 22 4.29 -49.06 22.67
N LEU A 23 2.99 -49.26 22.95
CA LEU A 23 1.92 -48.54 22.28
C LEU A 23 1.87 -47.07 22.71
N PHE A 24 2.23 -46.73 23.96
CA PHE A 24 2.31 -45.33 24.43
C PHE A 24 3.57 -44.61 23.94
N LEU A 25 4.63 -45.33 23.61
CA LEU A 25 5.84 -44.72 23.04
C LEU A 25 5.76 -44.46 21.53
N SER A 26 4.75 -45.03 20.84
CA SER A 26 4.51 -44.80 19.42
C SER A 26 3.52 -43.65 19.16
N ILE A 27 2.90 -43.09 20.23
CA ILE A 27 2.19 -41.81 20.17
C ILE A 27 3.14 -40.71 20.67
N SER A 28 4.37 -40.74 20.20
CA SER A 28 5.17 -39.51 20.15
C SER A 28 4.54 -38.67 19.05
N CYS A 29 3.73 -37.70 19.44
CA CYS A 29 3.34 -36.62 18.59
C CYS A 29 4.58 -36.14 17.85
N THR A 30 4.70 -36.49 16.59
CA THR A 30 5.33 -35.62 15.65
C THR A 30 4.37 -34.44 15.56
N ASP A 31 4.52 -33.46 16.47
CA ASP A 31 4.23 -32.06 16.15
C ASP A 31 5.16 -31.72 14.99
N THR A 32 4.83 -32.22 13.82
CA THR A 32 5.14 -31.53 12.60
C THR A 32 4.33 -30.23 12.72
N LYS A 33 4.91 -29.20 13.35
CA LYS A 33 4.64 -27.86 12.93
C LYS A 33 4.87 -27.89 11.42
N GLN A 34 3.79 -28.07 10.67
CA GLN A 34 3.76 -27.63 9.30
C GLN A 34 4.09 -26.14 9.45
N GLU A 35 5.34 -25.80 9.19
CA GLU A 35 5.65 -24.44 8.78
C GLU A 35 4.74 -24.24 7.59
N GLU A 36 3.65 -23.54 7.85
CA GLU A 36 2.75 -23.05 6.80
C GLU A 36 3.67 -22.24 5.90
N LYS A 37 4.08 -22.86 4.79
CA LYS A 37 4.98 -22.26 3.82
C LYS A 37 4.24 -21.05 3.33
N GLU A 38 4.57 -19.90 3.90
CA GLU A 38 3.91 -18.65 3.62
C GLU A 38 3.98 -18.45 2.10
N THR A 39 2.84 -18.63 1.45
CA THR A 39 2.74 -18.54 0.01
C THR A 39 3.17 -17.13 -0.35
N ILE A 40 4.29 -16.99 -1.08
CA ILE A 40 4.73 -15.68 -1.55
C ILE A 40 3.57 -15.11 -2.35
N LEU A 41 2.97 -14.05 -1.80
CA LEU A 41 1.85 -13.38 -2.46
C LEU A 41 2.35 -12.82 -3.79
N ASP A 42 1.77 -13.28 -4.89
CA ASP A 42 2.05 -12.63 -6.18
C ASP A 42 1.36 -11.27 -6.21
N TRP A 43 2.12 -10.24 -5.88
CA TRP A 43 1.64 -8.86 -5.81
C TRP A 43 1.04 -8.36 -7.15
N ARG A 44 1.33 -9.03 -8.28
CA ARG A 44 0.76 -8.71 -9.60
C ARG A 44 -0.70 -9.16 -9.72
N ASN A 45 -1.11 -10.13 -8.91
CA ASN A 45 -2.45 -10.73 -8.91
C ASN A 45 -3.22 -10.41 -7.63
N LEU A 46 -2.87 -9.30 -6.96
CA LEU A 46 -3.60 -8.83 -5.78
C LEU A 46 -5.04 -8.44 -6.15
N ASP A 47 -5.99 -8.98 -5.41
CA ASP A 47 -7.36 -8.49 -5.44
C ASP A 47 -7.45 -7.21 -4.61
N LEU A 48 -7.29 -6.07 -5.26
CA LEU A 48 -7.34 -4.75 -4.62
C LEU A 48 -8.75 -4.36 -4.14
N THR A 49 -9.77 -5.21 -4.35
CA THR A 49 -11.11 -5.01 -3.81
C THR A 49 -11.26 -5.57 -2.39
N LYS A 50 -10.27 -6.30 -1.91
CA LYS A 50 -10.20 -6.87 -0.56
C LYS A 50 -9.40 -5.97 0.36
N GLU A 51 -9.62 -6.16 1.67
CA GLU A 51 -8.77 -5.55 2.67
C GLU A 51 -7.31 -5.99 2.51
N TRP A 52 -6.38 -5.13 2.93
CA TRP A 52 -4.97 -5.45 2.91
C TRP A 52 -4.68 -6.72 3.71
N GLN A 53 -4.00 -7.67 3.08
CA GLN A 53 -3.45 -8.79 3.81
C GLN A 53 -2.34 -8.28 4.74
N THR A 54 -2.41 -8.63 6.00
CA THR A 54 -1.36 -8.29 6.95
C THR A 54 -0.18 -9.26 6.80
N GLY A 55 1.04 -8.71 6.82
CA GLY A 55 2.28 -9.48 6.86
C GLY A 55 2.82 -9.56 8.28
N LYS A 56 3.64 -10.58 8.56
CA LYS A 56 4.44 -10.62 9.80
C LYS A 56 5.70 -9.79 9.60
N THR A 57 6.25 -9.22 10.67
CA THR A 57 7.48 -8.42 10.65
C THR A 57 8.72 -9.18 10.16
N ASN A 58 8.69 -10.51 10.18
CA ASN A 58 9.75 -11.39 9.66
C ASN A 58 9.48 -11.89 8.23
N VAL A 59 8.80 -11.09 7.41
CA VAL A 59 8.63 -11.39 5.99
C VAL A 59 10.01 -11.41 5.33
N GLU A 60 10.26 -12.43 4.50
CA GLU A 60 11.51 -12.58 3.75
C GLU A 60 11.86 -11.29 2.98
N GLY A 61 13.01 -10.70 3.31
CA GLY A 61 13.52 -9.46 2.70
C GLY A 61 13.29 -8.19 3.49
N ILE A 62 12.60 -8.23 4.64
CA ILE A 62 12.57 -7.14 5.62
C ILE A 62 13.34 -7.56 6.86
N ASP A 63 14.31 -6.74 7.25
CA ASP A 63 14.98 -6.84 8.53
C ASP A 63 14.08 -6.19 9.60
N PRO A 64 13.53 -6.97 10.56
CA PRO A 64 12.60 -6.44 11.55
C PRO A 64 13.26 -5.40 12.48
N GLU A 65 14.55 -5.55 12.82
CA GLU A 65 15.24 -4.60 13.67
C GLU A 65 15.39 -3.24 12.98
N LYS A 66 15.70 -3.25 11.69
CA LYS A 66 15.79 -2.01 10.89
C LYS A 66 14.42 -1.37 10.65
N LEU A 67 13.38 -2.17 10.53
CA LEU A 67 12.00 -1.67 10.45
C LEU A 67 11.63 -0.96 11.75
N ASP A 68 11.88 -1.57 12.90
CA ASP A 68 11.58 -1.00 14.22
C ASP A 68 12.42 0.26 14.50
N GLU A 69 13.70 0.26 14.08
CA GLU A 69 14.55 1.46 14.14
C GLU A 69 13.94 2.59 13.29
N GLY A 70 13.54 2.29 12.04
CA GLY A 70 12.92 3.26 11.14
C GLY A 70 11.62 3.83 11.70
N ILE A 71 10.75 2.99 12.28
CA ILE A 71 9.53 3.42 12.94
C ILE A 71 9.84 4.32 14.15
N THR A 72 10.84 3.96 14.93
CA THR A 72 11.28 4.74 16.09
C THR A 72 11.75 6.13 15.67
N ILE A 73 12.55 6.20 14.60
CA ILE A 73 13.00 7.48 14.01
C ILE A 73 11.78 8.28 13.54
N ALA A 74 10.87 7.67 12.78
CA ALA A 74 9.68 8.35 12.31
C ALA A 74 8.83 8.94 13.44
N LYS A 75 8.62 8.18 14.51
CA LYS A 75 7.88 8.63 15.70
C LYS A 75 8.56 9.79 16.45
N SER A 76 9.87 9.95 16.29
CA SER A 76 10.61 11.05 16.90
C SER A 76 10.48 12.38 16.15
N LEU A 77 9.97 12.37 14.91
CA LEU A 77 9.84 13.57 14.10
C LEU A 77 8.69 14.43 14.58
N THR A 78 8.92 15.74 14.65
CA THR A 78 7.87 16.70 14.93
C THR A 78 6.81 16.67 13.82
N GLY A 79 5.53 16.55 14.21
CA GLY A 79 4.43 16.48 13.24
C GLY A 79 4.23 15.10 12.63
N PHE A 80 4.80 14.06 13.23
CA PHE A 80 4.47 12.68 12.86
C PHE A 80 3.03 12.34 13.26
N TYR A 81 2.26 11.82 12.33
CA TYR A 81 0.86 11.40 12.53
C TYR A 81 0.71 9.90 12.43
N THR A 82 1.13 9.32 11.33
CA THR A 82 0.98 7.89 11.06
C THR A 82 2.03 7.41 10.08
N ILE A 83 2.32 6.13 10.12
CA ILE A 83 3.12 5.42 9.12
C ILE A 83 2.48 4.08 8.82
N ALA A 84 2.39 3.75 7.54
CA ALA A 84 2.05 2.42 7.07
C ALA A 84 3.16 1.91 6.14
N VAL A 85 3.59 0.68 6.34
CA VAL A 85 4.59 0.05 5.48
C VAL A 85 3.97 -1.15 4.78
N VAL A 86 3.96 -1.08 3.45
CA VAL A 86 3.48 -2.15 2.59
C VAL A 86 4.67 -2.77 1.89
N TYR A 87 4.82 -4.08 1.99
CA TYR A 87 5.86 -4.83 1.32
C TYR A 87 5.29 -6.05 0.60
N LYS A 88 5.64 -6.20 -0.67
CA LYS A 88 5.14 -7.28 -1.55
C LYS A 88 3.61 -7.42 -1.47
N GLY A 89 2.89 -6.30 -1.40
CA GLY A 89 1.43 -6.27 -1.36
C GLY A 89 0.79 -6.60 -0.01
N ARG A 90 1.57 -6.70 1.06
CA ARG A 90 1.07 -6.93 2.42
C ARG A 90 1.35 -5.71 3.30
N LEU A 91 0.39 -5.34 4.12
CA LEU A 91 0.58 -4.35 5.17
C LEU A 91 1.42 -4.99 6.29
N VAL A 92 2.67 -4.56 6.41
CA VAL A 92 3.63 -5.12 7.36
C VAL A 92 3.51 -4.48 8.73
N THR A 93 3.33 -3.17 8.75
CA THR A 93 3.09 -2.40 9.97
C THR A 93 2.26 -1.16 9.67
N GLU A 94 1.52 -0.74 10.67
CA GLU A 94 0.71 0.46 10.68
C GLU A 94 0.72 1.05 12.09
N GLU A 95 1.17 2.30 12.21
CA GLU A 95 1.36 2.96 13.48
C GLU A 95 0.77 4.37 13.46
N TYR A 96 0.13 4.75 14.54
CA TYR A 96 -0.53 6.03 14.71
C TYR A 96 0.04 6.75 15.94
N ALA A 97 0.51 7.98 15.76
CA ALA A 97 0.85 8.86 16.88
C ALA A 97 -0.35 9.69 17.31
N ILE A 98 -1.23 10.02 16.38
CA ILE A 98 -2.46 10.79 16.61
C ILE A 98 -3.58 10.10 15.85
N GLY A 99 -4.69 9.84 16.54
CA GLY A 99 -5.85 9.16 15.93
C GLY A 99 -5.69 7.65 15.80
N ASP A 100 -6.37 7.08 14.83
CA ASP A 100 -6.44 5.66 14.53
C ASP A 100 -6.73 5.42 13.05
N ILE A 101 -7.00 4.16 12.65
CA ILE A 101 -7.29 3.76 11.28
C ILE A 101 -8.49 4.50 10.65
N SER A 102 -9.41 5.01 11.46
CA SER A 102 -10.59 5.76 10.98
C SER A 102 -10.34 7.25 10.83
N THR A 103 -9.19 7.74 11.30
CA THR A 103 -8.86 9.16 11.30
C THR A 103 -8.49 9.62 9.90
N GLN A 104 -9.13 10.71 9.44
CA GLN A 104 -8.84 11.32 8.15
C GLN A 104 -7.78 12.40 8.31
N TYR A 105 -6.73 12.30 7.50
CA TYR A 105 -5.64 13.27 7.44
C TYR A 105 -5.64 14.02 6.12
N TYR A 106 -5.18 15.28 6.13
CA TYR A 106 -4.90 16.01 4.90
C TYR A 106 -3.67 15.40 4.22
N VAL A 107 -3.87 14.87 3.02
CA VAL A 107 -2.80 14.20 2.25
C VAL A 107 -2.06 15.14 1.30
N TRP A 108 -2.49 16.40 1.20
CA TRP A 108 -1.84 17.44 0.38
C TRP A 108 -1.53 16.95 -1.03
N SER A 109 -0.28 17.07 -1.46
CA SER A 109 0.15 16.72 -2.81
C SER A 109 0.20 15.22 -3.12
N ILE A 110 -0.02 14.32 -2.17
CA ILE A 110 -0.30 12.91 -2.46
C ILE A 110 -1.53 12.79 -3.38
N THR A 111 -2.46 13.74 -3.28
CA THR A 111 -3.61 13.87 -4.19
C THR A 111 -3.21 13.86 -5.67
N LYS A 112 -2.03 14.41 -6.02
CA LYS A 112 -1.53 14.42 -7.40
C LYS A 112 -1.22 13.02 -7.93
N SER A 113 -0.73 12.12 -7.07
CA SER A 113 -0.51 10.72 -7.43
C SER A 113 -1.83 10.00 -7.73
N VAL A 114 -2.87 10.28 -6.92
CA VAL A 114 -4.22 9.75 -7.17
C VAL A 114 -4.78 10.32 -8.47
N LEU A 115 -4.60 11.62 -8.72
CA LEU A 115 -5.05 12.24 -9.97
C LEU A 115 -4.36 11.64 -11.19
N SER A 116 -3.05 11.39 -11.12
CA SER A 116 -2.31 10.71 -12.20
C SER A 116 -2.89 9.31 -12.50
N ALA A 117 -3.20 8.53 -11.46
CA ALA A 117 -3.86 7.23 -11.64
C ALA A 117 -5.25 7.36 -12.26
N LEU A 118 -6.03 8.38 -11.89
CA LEU A 118 -7.35 8.65 -12.47
C LEU A 118 -7.26 9.03 -13.95
N VAL A 119 -6.25 9.79 -14.36
CA VAL A 119 -5.98 10.08 -15.77
C VAL A 119 -5.70 8.77 -16.54
N GLY A 120 -4.84 7.89 -15.99
CA GLY A 120 -4.60 6.57 -16.60
C GLY A 120 -5.87 5.75 -16.76
N ILE A 121 -6.74 5.74 -15.75
CA ILE A 121 -8.05 5.06 -15.83
C ILE A 121 -8.96 5.71 -16.88
N ALA A 122 -8.94 7.03 -17.02
CA ALA A 122 -9.73 7.72 -18.04
C ALA A 122 -9.28 7.35 -19.46
N ILE A 123 -7.97 7.20 -19.68
CA ILE A 123 -7.41 6.72 -20.96
C ILE A 123 -7.82 5.27 -21.21
N ASP A 124 -7.66 4.40 -20.23
CA ASP A 124 -8.03 2.97 -20.33
C ASP A 124 -9.52 2.77 -20.66
N LYS A 125 -10.38 3.63 -20.13
CA LYS A 125 -11.83 3.63 -20.40
C LYS A 125 -12.23 4.37 -21.69
N GLY A 126 -11.28 4.90 -22.46
CA GLY A 126 -11.56 5.67 -23.68
C GLY A 126 -12.25 7.00 -23.46
N LEU A 127 -12.22 7.54 -22.22
CA LEU A 127 -12.74 8.87 -21.90
C LEU A 127 -11.73 9.97 -22.27
N MET A 128 -10.48 9.61 -22.44
CA MET A 128 -9.35 10.41 -22.88
C MET A 128 -8.57 9.59 -23.91
N ALA A 129 -8.12 10.20 -25.00
CA ALA A 129 -7.41 9.48 -26.06
C ALA A 129 -6.03 9.03 -25.59
N ASP A 130 -5.26 9.96 -25.04
CA ASP A 130 -3.94 9.74 -24.46
C ASP A 130 -3.55 10.94 -23.59
N GLU A 131 -2.39 10.88 -22.92
CA GLU A 131 -1.85 11.97 -22.11
C GLU A 131 -1.26 13.13 -22.92
N PHE A 132 -1.05 12.97 -24.23
CA PHE A 132 -0.53 14.01 -25.11
C PHE A 132 -1.63 14.92 -25.66
N GLN A 133 -2.87 14.60 -25.40
CA GLN A 133 -4.00 15.44 -25.74
C GLN A 133 -3.93 16.78 -24.98
N SER A 134 -4.23 17.87 -25.68
CA SER A 134 -4.30 19.18 -25.03
C SER A 134 -5.40 19.24 -23.98
N PHE A 135 -5.08 19.79 -22.81
CA PHE A 135 -6.09 19.96 -21.76
C PHE A 135 -7.23 20.91 -22.18
N SER A 136 -7.02 21.81 -23.14
CA SER A 136 -8.07 22.65 -23.69
C SER A 136 -9.20 21.87 -24.38
N SER A 137 -8.96 20.59 -24.73
CA SER A 137 -10.01 19.68 -25.20
C SER A 137 -11.06 19.38 -24.11
N TYR A 138 -10.69 19.54 -22.84
CA TYR A 138 -11.54 19.31 -21.67
C TYR A 138 -11.99 20.62 -20.99
N TYR A 139 -11.26 21.70 -21.22
CA TYR A 139 -11.54 23.01 -20.65
C TYR A 139 -11.56 24.07 -21.74
N SER A 140 -12.76 24.41 -22.19
CA SER A 140 -12.98 25.26 -23.37
C SER A 140 -12.71 26.77 -23.14
N ASN A 141 -12.54 27.22 -21.88
CA ASN A 141 -12.36 28.65 -21.58
C ASN A 141 -10.90 29.14 -21.72
N VAL A 142 -10.04 28.34 -22.37
CA VAL A 142 -8.66 28.76 -22.65
C VAL A 142 -8.65 29.64 -23.88
N THR A 143 -8.43 30.92 -23.68
CA THR A 143 -8.36 31.94 -24.78
C THR A 143 -6.94 32.12 -25.29
N ASP A 144 -5.93 31.82 -24.48
CA ASP A 144 -4.51 31.91 -24.83
C ASP A 144 -4.09 30.72 -25.69
N SER A 145 -3.57 31.02 -26.88
CA SER A 145 -3.19 30.01 -27.88
C SER A 145 -1.98 29.17 -27.45
N LEU A 146 -1.09 29.65 -26.58
CA LEU A 146 0.05 28.93 -26.05
C LEU A 146 -0.42 27.95 -24.94
N LYS A 147 -1.21 28.46 -24.00
CA LYS A 147 -1.80 27.65 -22.95
C LYS A 147 -2.73 26.59 -23.51
N GLY A 148 -3.46 26.92 -24.56
CA GLY A 148 -4.34 25.99 -25.26
C GLY A 148 -3.62 24.74 -25.81
N LYS A 149 -2.30 24.78 -25.96
CA LYS A 149 -1.48 23.66 -26.45
C LYS A 149 -0.88 22.80 -25.34
N ILE A 150 -0.94 23.24 -24.08
CA ILE A 150 -0.43 22.46 -22.95
C ILE A 150 -1.12 21.10 -22.92
N THR A 151 -0.35 20.05 -22.88
CA THR A 151 -0.86 18.67 -22.84
C THR A 151 -1.12 18.21 -21.39
N VAL A 152 -1.94 17.20 -21.25
CA VAL A 152 -2.15 16.54 -19.95
C VAL A 152 -0.83 15.98 -19.39
N ALA A 153 0.04 15.43 -20.25
CA ALA A 153 1.38 14.96 -19.84
C ALA A 153 2.22 16.10 -19.25
N GLU A 154 2.22 17.28 -19.84
CA GLU A 154 2.98 18.43 -19.33
C GLU A 154 2.43 18.96 -18.01
N LEU A 155 1.14 18.84 -17.77
CA LEU A 155 0.54 19.12 -16.44
C LEU A 155 0.97 18.08 -15.43
N LEU A 156 0.86 16.79 -15.75
CA LEU A 156 1.21 15.68 -14.86
C LEU A 156 2.71 15.64 -14.51
N THR A 157 3.57 16.06 -15.44
CA THR A 157 5.03 16.08 -15.25
C THR A 157 5.56 17.40 -14.70
N MET A 158 4.69 18.35 -14.32
CA MET A 158 5.09 19.67 -13.81
C MET A 158 5.93 20.48 -14.80
N SER A 159 5.66 20.34 -16.09
CA SER A 159 6.37 21.05 -17.17
C SER A 159 5.49 21.99 -18.00
N SER A 160 4.31 22.33 -17.49
CA SER A 160 3.34 23.19 -18.18
C SER A 160 3.83 24.63 -18.44
N GLY A 161 4.80 25.11 -17.66
CA GLY A 161 5.26 26.49 -17.67
C GLY A 161 4.38 27.46 -16.87
N ILE A 162 3.27 27.00 -16.32
CA ILE A 162 2.40 27.79 -15.43
C ILE A 162 3.14 28.09 -14.12
N PRO A 163 3.15 29.33 -13.62
CA PRO A 163 3.77 29.66 -12.34
C PRO A 163 3.06 29.01 -11.15
N ASP A 164 3.81 28.64 -10.13
CA ASP A 164 3.25 28.27 -8.84
C ASP A 164 2.82 29.54 -8.08
N ASP A 165 1.55 29.66 -7.81
CA ASP A 165 1.00 30.79 -7.06
C ASP A 165 -0.13 30.28 -6.15
N ILE A 166 0.23 29.92 -4.92
CA ILE A 166 -0.69 29.34 -3.94
C ILE A 166 -1.86 30.27 -3.58
N THR A 167 -1.78 31.56 -3.92
CA THR A 167 -2.89 32.51 -3.64
C THR A 167 -4.15 32.19 -4.44
N TYR A 168 -4.07 31.31 -5.46
CA TYR A 168 -5.25 30.79 -6.15
C TYR A 168 -6.28 30.18 -5.20
N MET A 169 -5.83 29.61 -4.06
CA MET A 169 -6.71 29.00 -3.05
C MET A 169 -7.69 30.01 -2.43
N SER A 170 -7.37 31.30 -2.47
CA SER A 170 -8.21 32.38 -1.99
C SER A 170 -8.95 33.13 -3.10
N ALA A 171 -8.72 32.73 -4.35
CA ALA A 171 -9.37 33.38 -5.50
C ALA A 171 -10.84 32.95 -5.63
N ALA A 172 -11.71 33.85 -6.02
CA ALA A 172 -13.13 33.55 -6.26
C ALA A 172 -13.32 32.49 -7.37
N TYR A 173 -12.42 32.49 -8.36
CA TYR A 173 -12.38 31.56 -9.49
C TYR A 173 -10.96 31.02 -9.64
N PRO A 174 -10.56 30.00 -8.86
CA PRO A 174 -9.17 29.55 -8.79
C PRO A 174 -8.58 29.14 -10.14
N LEU A 175 -9.34 28.41 -10.94
CA LEU A 175 -8.87 27.95 -12.25
C LEU A 175 -8.65 29.11 -13.21
N GLN A 176 -9.57 30.08 -13.27
CA GLN A 176 -9.39 31.28 -14.09
C GLN A 176 -8.19 32.11 -13.63
N PHE A 177 -8.03 32.26 -12.31
CA PHE A 177 -6.88 32.95 -11.74
C PHE A 177 -5.54 32.36 -12.22
N ILE A 178 -5.44 31.04 -12.25
CA ILE A 178 -4.24 30.30 -12.74
C ILE A 178 -4.11 30.53 -14.26
N MET A 179 -5.20 30.45 -14.99
CA MET A 179 -5.19 30.57 -16.45
C MET A 179 -4.88 32.01 -16.93
N ASP A 180 -5.06 33.02 -16.10
CA ASP A 180 -4.72 34.41 -16.40
C ASP A 180 -3.22 34.74 -16.21
N LYS A 181 -2.45 33.82 -15.53
CA LYS A 181 -1.01 34.00 -15.33
C LYS A 181 -0.24 33.83 -16.63
N GLU A 182 0.77 34.64 -16.88
CA GLU A 182 1.70 34.40 -17.98
C GLU A 182 2.53 33.14 -17.73
N LEU A 183 2.87 32.43 -18.81
CA LEU A 183 3.77 31.27 -18.70
C LEU A 183 5.19 31.77 -18.37
N LEU A 184 5.82 31.14 -17.37
CA LEU A 184 7.24 31.41 -17.04
C LEU A 184 8.18 30.84 -18.08
N TYR A 185 7.80 29.74 -18.71
CA TYR A 185 8.57 29.00 -19.69
C TYR A 185 7.64 28.43 -20.76
N PRO A 186 8.14 28.16 -21.97
CA PRO A 186 7.38 27.39 -22.94
C PRO A 186 7.06 26.02 -22.38
N SER A 187 5.84 25.53 -22.58
CA SER A 187 5.40 24.22 -22.13
C SER A 187 6.33 23.13 -22.63
N GLY A 188 6.60 22.12 -21.80
CA GLY A 188 7.47 20.98 -22.09
C GLY A 188 8.98 21.27 -21.98
N THR A 189 9.40 22.50 -21.64
CA THR A 189 10.82 22.87 -21.68
C THR A 189 11.52 22.89 -20.31
N TYR A 190 10.77 23.10 -19.23
CA TYR A 190 11.33 23.25 -17.90
C TYR A 190 10.40 22.65 -16.84
N TRP A 191 10.99 21.92 -15.91
CA TRP A 191 10.27 21.40 -14.76
C TRP A 191 10.14 22.47 -13.67
N ASN A 192 8.91 22.73 -13.28
CA ASN A 192 8.61 23.66 -12.19
C ASN A 192 7.42 23.13 -11.39
N TYR A 193 7.65 22.86 -10.11
CA TYR A 193 6.56 22.39 -9.25
C TYR A 193 5.46 23.43 -9.16
N THR A 194 4.22 23.00 -9.39
CA THR A 194 3.03 23.84 -9.24
C THR A 194 2.00 23.10 -8.37
N SER A 195 1.33 23.87 -7.49
CA SER A 195 0.36 23.36 -6.51
C SER A 195 -1.02 23.09 -7.12
#